data_373a58621a9852b00917117f8be6464e
#
_entry.id   373a58621a9852b00917117f8be6464e
#
_cell.length_a   1.000
_cell.length_b   1.000
_cell.length_c   1.000
_cell.angle_alpha   90.00
_cell.angle_beta   90.00
_cell.angle_gamma   90.00
#
_symmetry.space_group_name_H-M   'P 1'
#
loop_
_entity.id
_entity.type
_entity.pdbx_description
1 polymer ?
#
loop_
_entity_poly.entity_id
_entity_poly.type
_entity_poly.pdbx_seq_one_letter_code
_entity_poly.pdbx_strand_id
1 'polypeptide(L)'
;ERFILVNEAITKMIINFDPQTGLPIDTSFVTGNLVNKGEIRYNTVDIPVLVGYLTHHKVWNFGAEVSARYNVYFDAQGKTYNQNLNISRIENEPNMYKSNIGWSGKASFIVSYNFGKSTQFLLKPYYWWQFNPINESNNPITTKWSGTGLEFGWRKIL
;
A
#
# COMPACT_ATOMS: atom_id res chain seq x y z
N GLU A 1 -5.77 -1.72 -2.53
CA GLU A 1 -6.55 -1.57 -1.28
C GLU A 1 -5.74 -2.05 -0.09
N ARG A 2 -5.65 -1.25 0.93
CA ARG A 2 -4.98 -1.61 2.17
C ARG A 2 -5.94 -1.40 3.33
N PHE A 3 -6.19 -2.43 4.11
CA PHE A 3 -7.02 -2.36 5.31
C PHE A 3 -6.13 -2.10 6.52
N ILE A 4 -6.47 -1.09 7.31
CA ILE A 4 -5.87 -0.85 8.63
C ILE A 4 -6.88 -1.33 9.66
N LEU A 5 -6.50 -2.36 10.41
CA LEU A 5 -7.24 -2.85 11.56
C LEU A 5 -6.66 -2.20 12.81
N VAL A 6 -7.44 -1.38 13.50
CA VAL A 6 -7.10 -0.87 14.82
C VAL A 6 -8.04 -1.52 15.82
N ASN A 7 -7.46 -2.17 16.80
CA ASN A 7 -8.16 -2.81 17.89
C ASN A 7 -8.01 -1.91 19.13
N GLU A 8 -9.07 -1.20 19.49
CA GLU A 8 -9.10 -0.38 20.69
C GLU A 8 -9.90 -1.09 21.78
N ALA A 9 -9.31 -1.21 22.96
CA ALA A 9 -10.03 -1.64 24.15
C ALA A 9 -10.92 -0.49 24.64
N ILE A 10 -12.23 -0.67 24.57
CA ILE A 10 -13.20 0.30 25.09
C ILE A 10 -13.73 -0.22 26.40
N THR A 11 -13.61 0.63 27.44
CA THR A 11 -14.27 0.39 28.72
C THR A 11 -15.44 1.35 28.86
N LYS A 12 -16.66 0.81 28.83
CA LYS A 12 -17.88 1.57 29.09
C LYS A 12 -18.31 1.34 30.52
N MET A 13 -18.43 2.41 31.29
CA MET A 13 -19.01 2.37 32.61
C MET A 13 -20.53 2.51 32.52
N ILE A 14 -21.26 1.54 33.07
CA ILE A 14 -22.71 1.58 33.20
C ILE A 14 -23.06 1.72 34.67
N ILE A 15 -23.78 2.80 34.98
CA ILE A 15 -24.27 3.06 36.34
C ILE A 15 -25.77 2.82 36.33
N ASN A 16 -26.20 1.85 37.14
CA ASN A 16 -27.60 1.58 37.34
C ASN A 16 -28.11 2.40 38.55
N PHE A 17 -29.22 3.08 38.38
CA PHE A 17 -29.84 3.90 39.43
C PHE A 17 -31.11 3.23 39.97
N ASP A 18 -31.33 3.37 41.24
CA ASP A 18 -32.59 2.99 41.89
C ASP A 18 -33.72 3.88 41.35
N PRO A 19 -34.77 3.30 40.76
CA PRO A 19 -35.87 4.08 40.21
C PRO A 19 -36.68 4.86 41.26
N GLN A 20 -36.58 4.48 42.53
CA GLN A 20 -37.35 5.11 43.64
C GLN A 20 -36.56 6.24 44.32
N THR A 21 -35.26 6.03 44.49
CA THR A 21 -34.41 6.98 45.24
C THR A 21 -33.52 7.82 44.35
N GLY A 22 -33.33 7.42 43.07
CA GLY A 22 -32.41 8.09 42.13
C GLY A 22 -30.93 7.93 42.47
N LEU A 23 -30.62 7.08 43.45
CA LEU A 23 -29.22 6.81 43.87
C LEU A 23 -28.62 5.67 43.05
N PRO A 24 -27.30 5.66 42.80
CA PRO A 24 -26.63 4.59 42.13
C PRO A 24 -26.65 3.30 42.95
N ILE A 25 -27.16 2.20 42.41
CA ILE A 25 -27.22 0.90 43.07
C ILE A 25 -25.99 0.06 42.72
N ASP A 26 -25.58 0.11 41.45
CA ASP A 26 -24.50 -0.73 40.94
C ASP A 26 -23.76 -0.04 39.81
N THR A 27 -22.47 -0.35 39.71
CA THR A 27 -21.61 0.13 38.64
C THR A 27 -20.92 -1.05 37.99
N SER A 28 -21.21 -1.27 36.71
CA SER A 28 -20.58 -2.33 35.94
C SER A 28 -19.69 -1.73 34.85
N PHE A 29 -18.58 -2.40 34.61
CA PHE A 29 -17.66 -2.06 33.50
C PHE A 29 -17.80 -3.12 32.40
N VAL A 30 -18.14 -2.66 31.21
CA VAL A 30 -18.15 -3.51 30.01
C VAL A 30 -16.92 -3.17 29.19
N THR A 31 -16.01 -4.12 29.06
CA THR A 31 -14.84 -3.99 28.21
C THR A 31 -15.09 -4.70 26.89
N GLY A 32 -14.89 -4.01 25.81
CA GLY A 32 -15.02 -4.56 24.45
C GLY A 32 -13.90 -4.07 23.56
N ASN A 33 -13.72 -4.72 22.43
CA ASN A 33 -12.78 -4.29 21.40
C ASN A 33 -13.55 -3.68 20.24
N LEU A 34 -13.25 -2.43 19.92
CA LEU A 34 -13.74 -1.78 18.72
C LEU A 34 -12.77 -2.07 17.56
N VAL A 35 -13.24 -2.77 16.56
CA VAL A 35 -12.48 -3.01 15.33
C VAL A 35 -12.96 -2.04 14.26
N ASN A 36 -12.16 -1.03 13.98
CA ASN A 36 -12.42 -0.09 12.89
C ASN A 36 -11.63 -0.50 11.65
N LYS A 37 -12.33 -0.59 10.50
CA LYS A 37 -11.71 -0.83 9.20
C LYS A 37 -11.56 0.49 8.46
N GLY A 38 -10.32 0.86 8.15
CA GLY A 38 -9.98 1.94 7.25
C GLY A 38 -9.62 1.40 5.87
N GLU A 39 -10.16 1.99 4.82
CA GLU A 39 -9.77 1.69 3.44
C GLU A 39 -9.09 2.93 2.86
N ILE A 40 -7.90 2.75 2.30
CA ILE A 40 -7.16 3.81 1.64
C ILE A 40 -6.88 3.37 0.20
N ARG A 41 -7.21 4.23 -0.75
CA ARG A 41 -6.92 4.08 -2.17
C ARG A 41 -5.81 5.04 -2.56
N TYR A 42 -4.88 4.53 -3.33
CA TYR A 42 -3.76 5.30 -3.83
C TYR A 42 -3.77 5.32 -5.35
N ASN A 43 -3.66 6.51 -5.92
CA ASN A 43 -3.51 6.73 -7.35
C ASN A 43 -2.11 7.28 -7.61
N THR A 44 -1.37 6.67 -8.53
CA THR A 44 -0.01 7.11 -8.86
C THR A 44 0.16 7.19 -10.35
N VAL A 45 0.97 8.17 -10.78
CA VAL A 45 1.47 8.26 -12.16
C VAL A 45 2.98 8.37 -12.08
N ASP A 46 3.67 7.41 -12.71
CA ASP A 46 5.11 7.30 -12.65
C ASP A 46 5.72 7.30 -14.05
N ILE A 47 6.89 7.92 -14.20
CA ILE A 47 7.71 7.83 -15.42
C ILE A 47 8.84 6.84 -15.15
N PRO A 48 8.85 5.66 -15.81
CA PRO A 48 9.92 4.69 -15.64
C PRO A 48 11.09 4.95 -16.58
N VAL A 49 12.31 4.78 -16.07
CA VAL A 49 13.52 4.60 -16.86
C VAL A 49 14.08 3.23 -16.54
N LEU A 50 14.32 2.41 -17.53
CA LEU A 50 14.72 1.02 -17.35
C LEU A 50 15.96 0.68 -18.20
N VAL A 51 16.81 -0.19 -17.64
CA VAL A 51 17.95 -0.79 -18.32
C VAL A 51 17.93 -2.29 -18.05
N GLY A 52 18.11 -3.08 -19.07
CA GLY A 52 18.09 -4.54 -18.95
C GLY A 52 19.09 -5.21 -19.86
N TYR A 53 19.45 -6.42 -19.48
CA TYR A 53 20.28 -7.31 -20.28
C TYR A 53 19.55 -8.62 -20.49
N LEU A 54 19.59 -9.12 -21.72
CA LEU A 54 18.95 -10.37 -22.13
C LEU A 54 19.97 -11.24 -22.90
N THR A 55 20.13 -12.47 -22.47
CA THR A 55 20.93 -13.49 -23.14
C THR A 55 20.03 -14.54 -23.81
N HIS A 56 20.44 -15.04 -24.95
CA HIS A 56 19.69 -16.02 -25.73
C HIS A 56 20.35 -17.40 -25.64
N HIS A 57 19.54 -18.41 -25.30
CA HIS A 57 19.98 -19.79 -25.31
C HIS A 57 18.93 -20.68 -25.96
N LYS A 58 19.13 -20.97 -27.25
CA LYS A 58 18.19 -21.76 -28.09
C LYS A 58 16.76 -21.12 -28.06
N VAL A 59 15.81 -21.82 -27.47
CA VAL A 59 14.43 -21.37 -27.31
C VAL A 59 14.17 -20.54 -26.05
N TRP A 60 15.13 -20.53 -25.13
CA TRP A 60 15.04 -19.80 -23.88
C TRP A 60 15.85 -18.52 -23.92
N ASN A 61 15.32 -17.48 -23.28
CA ASN A 61 16.08 -16.27 -23.01
C ASN A 61 16.02 -15.98 -21.52
N PHE A 62 17.14 -15.56 -20.96
CA PHE A 62 17.27 -15.19 -19.58
C PHE A 62 17.84 -13.79 -19.48
N GLY A 63 17.38 -13.03 -18.51
CA GLY A 63 17.88 -11.69 -18.35
C GLY A 63 17.55 -11.08 -17.00
N ALA A 64 18.04 -9.87 -16.83
CA ALA A 64 17.74 -9.04 -15.68
C ALA A 64 17.46 -7.61 -16.14
N GLU A 65 16.58 -6.94 -15.42
CA GLU A 65 16.20 -5.56 -15.69
C GLU A 65 16.17 -4.81 -14.37
N VAL A 66 16.70 -3.61 -14.36
CA VAL A 66 16.56 -2.66 -13.26
C VAL A 66 15.89 -1.40 -13.78
N SER A 67 15.01 -0.82 -13.00
CA SER A 67 14.36 0.44 -13.36
C SER A 67 14.29 1.39 -12.17
N ALA A 68 14.45 2.67 -12.47
CA ALA A 68 14.10 3.76 -11.59
C ALA A 68 12.79 4.37 -12.11
N ARG A 69 11.88 4.70 -11.20
CA ARG A 69 10.61 5.34 -11.53
C ARG A 69 10.51 6.65 -10.77
N TYR A 70 10.22 7.70 -11.48
CA TYR A 70 9.94 9.00 -10.88
C TYR A 70 8.44 9.22 -10.82
N ASN A 71 7.94 9.45 -9.63
CA ASN A 71 6.52 9.74 -9.42
C ASN A 71 6.24 11.20 -9.79
N VAL A 72 5.31 11.42 -10.70
CA VAL A 72 4.87 12.75 -11.12
C VAL A 72 3.56 13.17 -10.47
N TYR A 73 2.78 12.19 -10.03
CA TYR A 73 1.50 12.42 -9.36
C TYR A 73 1.23 11.31 -8.35
N PHE A 74 0.82 11.72 -7.17
CA PHE A 74 0.37 10.82 -6.12
C PHE A 74 -0.85 11.40 -5.43
N ASP A 75 -1.87 10.60 -5.25
CA ASP A 75 -3.10 10.95 -4.56
C ASP A 75 -3.54 9.81 -3.66
N ALA A 76 -3.99 10.14 -2.46
CA ALA A 76 -4.48 9.20 -1.47
C ALA A 76 -5.90 9.59 -1.06
N GLN A 77 -6.83 8.67 -1.13
CA GLN A 77 -8.24 8.87 -0.79
C GLN A 77 -8.71 7.82 0.20
N GLY A 78 -9.66 8.18 1.06
CA GLY A 78 -10.27 7.24 1.98
C GLY A 78 -10.30 7.71 3.42
N LYS A 79 -10.25 6.75 4.35
CA LYS A 79 -10.32 7.02 5.78
C LYS A 79 -9.06 6.53 6.48
N THR A 80 -8.51 7.35 7.32
CA THR A 80 -7.34 7.04 8.13
C THR A 80 -7.47 7.64 9.52
N TYR A 81 -6.49 7.38 10.38
CA TYR A 81 -6.42 7.98 11.70
C TYR A 81 -5.63 9.28 11.64
N ASN A 82 -6.19 10.34 12.20
CA ASN A 82 -5.48 11.60 12.39
C ASN A 82 -4.53 11.51 13.60
N GLN A 83 -3.80 12.60 13.88
CA GLN A 83 -2.86 12.69 15.01
C GLN A 83 -3.50 12.45 16.39
N ASN A 84 -4.81 12.64 16.51
CA ASN A 84 -5.59 12.41 17.72
C ASN A 84 -6.23 11.01 17.77
N LEU A 85 -5.82 10.10 16.89
CA LEU A 85 -6.36 8.73 16.75
C LEU A 85 -7.86 8.66 16.38
N ASN A 86 -8.44 9.77 15.93
CA ASN A 86 -9.80 9.78 15.40
C ASN A 86 -9.81 9.40 13.93
N ILE A 87 -10.87 8.70 13.50
CA ILE A 87 -11.06 8.39 12.09
C ILE A 87 -11.42 9.68 11.35
N SER A 88 -10.59 10.07 10.41
CA SER A 88 -10.79 11.22 9.53
C SER A 88 -10.71 10.80 8.07
N ARG A 89 -11.34 11.56 7.18
CA ARG A 89 -11.13 11.43 5.75
C ARG A 89 -9.81 12.09 5.39
N ILE A 90 -9.05 11.44 4.52
CA ILE A 90 -7.74 11.93 4.06
C ILE A 90 -7.89 13.31 3.40
N GLU A 91 -8.98 13.52 2.68
CA GLU A 91 -9.27 14.79 2.00
C GLU A 91 -9.44 15.97 2.99
N ASN A 92 -9.78 15.69 4.25
CA ASN A 92 -9.93 16.69 5.31
C ASN A 92 -8.67 16.94 6.13
N GLU A 93 -7.61 16.18 5.86
CA GLU A 93 -6.32 16.26 6.57
C GLU A 93 -5.22 16.73 5.59
N PRO A 94 -5.13 18.04 5.33
CA PRO A 94 -4.12 18.58 4.42
C PRO A 94 -2.71 18.21 4.94
N ASN A 95 -1.82 17.89 4.02
CA ASN A 95 -0.42 17.54 4.32
C ASN A 95 -0.22 16.19 5.04
N MET A 96 -1.15 15.27 4.97
CA MET A 96 -0.94 13.91 5.46
C MET A 96 -0.05 13.11 4.50
N TYR A 97 -0.28 13.23 3.22
CA TYR A 97 0.47 12.57 2.15
C TYR A 97 1.07 13.58 1.19
N LYS A 98 2.21 13.21 0.62
CA LYS A 98 2.86 14.00 -0.42
C LYS A 98 2.07 13.97 -1.72
N SER A 99 2.07 15.03 -2.48
CA SER A 99 1.56 15.05 -3.85
C SER A 99 2.52 14.39 -4.86
N ASN A 100 3.77 14.21 -4.45
CA ASN A 100 4.84 13.54 -5.19
C ASN A 100 5.71 12.75 -4.21
N ILE A 101 5.77 11.44 -4.40
CA ILE A 101 6.52 10.54 -3.53
C ILE A 101 7.96 10.28 -4.00
N GLY A 102 8.39 10.97 -5.05
CA GLY A 102 9.76 10.93 -5.54
C GLY A 102 10.11 9.64 -6.27
N TRP A 103 11.31 9.12 -6.02
CA TRP A 103 11.87 7.99 -6.72
C TRP A 103 11.52 6.65 -6.08
N SER A 104 11.32 5.64 -6.94
CA SER A 104 11.24 4.23 -6.57
C SER A 104 12.14 3.39 -7.47
N GLY A 105 12.56 2.23 -6.97
CA GLY A 105 13.35 1.26 -7.71
C GLY A 105 12.56 -0.02 -7.98
N LYS A 106 12.88 -0.71 -9.06
CA LYS A 106 12.38 -2.06 -9.36
C LYS A 106 13.52 -2.87 -9.95
N ALA A 107 13.70 -4.09 -9.48
CA ALA A 107 14.58 -5.08 -10.08
C ALA A 107 13.75 -6.30 -10.49
N SER A 108 14.01 -6.84 -11.66
CA SER A 108 13.31 -8.01 -12.19
C SER A 108 14.27 -8.98 -12.86
N PHE A 109 13.93 -10.25 -12.76
CA PHE A 109 14.55 -11.32 -13.53
C PHE A 109 13.62 -11.68 -14.69
N ILE A 110 14.19 -11.92 -15.88
CA ILE A 110 13.44 -12.18 -17.09
C ILE A 110 13.67 -13.63 -17.49
N VAL A 111 12.61 -14.38 -17.65
CA VAL A 111 12.62 -15.68 -18.32
C VAL A 111 11.66 -15.61 -19.48
N SER A 112 12.12 -15.92 -20.67
CA SER A 112 11.21 -16.01 -21.80
C SER A 112 11.46 -17.25 -22.64
N TYR A 113 10.38 -17.74 -23.24
CA TYR A 113 10.37 -18.93 -24.07
C TYR A 113 9.85 -18.57 -25.47
N ASN A 114 10.64 -18.90 -26.50
CA ASN A 114 10.27 -18.68 -27.88
C ASN A 114 9.48 -19.87 -28.42
N PHE A 115 8.19 -19.64 -28.73
CA PHE A 115 7.31 -20.62 -29.32
C PHE A 115 7.34 -20.46 -30.85
N GLY A 116 8.15 -21.27 -31.50
CA GLY A 116 8.39 -21.13 -32.93
C GLY A 116 9.17 -19.85 -33.28
N LYS A 117 8.94 -19.32 -34.47
CA LYS A 117 9.69 -18.16 -35.00
C LYS A 117 9.09 -16.81 -34.66
N SER A 118 7.82 -16.78 -34.25
CA SER A 118 7.07 -15.52 -34.14
C SER A 118 6.40 -15.24 -32.80
N THR A 119 6.47 -16.17 -31.84
CA THR A 119 5.77 -16.00 -30.59
C THR A 119 6.72 -16.20 -29.40
N GLN A 120 6.66 -15.32 -28.42
CA GLN A 120 7.45 -15.39 -27.20
C GLN A 120 6.55 -15.21 -25.99
N PHE A 121 6.67 -16.11 -25.01
CA PHE A 121 6.14 -15.95 -23.68
C PHE A 121 7.20 -15.37 -22.75
N LEU A 122 6.78 -14.50 -21.86
CA LEU A 122 7.62 -13.77 -20.93
C LEU A 122 7.10 -13.95 -19.53
N LEU A 123 8.00 -14.25 -18.59
CA LEU A 123 7.77 -14.32 -17.17
C LEU A 123 8.80 -13.42 -16.48
N LYS A 124 8.34 -12.47 -15.67
CA LYS A 124 9.21 -11.52 -14.98
C LYS A 124 8.83 -11.45 -13.50
N PRO A 125 9.41 -12.26 -12.60
CA PRO A 125 9.38 -11.98 -11.18
C PRO A 125 10.14 -10.69 -10.90
N TYR A 126 9.58 -9.86 -10.01
CA TYR A 126 10.20 -8.59 -9.66
C TYR A 126 10.07 -8.28 -8.18
N TYR A 127 10.98 -7.41 -7.72
CA TYR A 127 10.91 -6.72 -6.45
C TYR A 127 10.97 -5.22 -6.72
N TRP A 128 10.11 -4.46 -6.03
CA TRP A 128 10.12 -3.00 -6.10
C TRP A 128 10.14 -2.38 -4.71
N TRP A 129 10.68 -1.18 -4.60
CA TRP A 129 10.80 -0.45 -3.35
C TRP A 129 10.72 1.05 -3.56
N GLN A 130 10.14 1.75 -2.58
CA GLN A 130 10.07 3.20 -2.54
C GLN A 130 11.24 3.75 -1.75
N PHE A 131 11.96 4.74 -2.29
CA PHE A 131 13.08 5.36 -1.59
C PHE A 131 12.62 6.31 -0.50
N ASN A 132 11.62 7.14 -0.79
CA ASN A 132 11.10 8.16 0.10
C ASN A 132 9.79 7.71 0.77
N PRO A 133 9.50 8.20 1.99
CA PRO A 133 8.19 8.03 2.59
C PRO A 133 7.09 8.68 1.75
N ILE A 134 5.91 8.08 1.76
CA ILE A 134 4.71 8.62 1.09
C ILE A 134 4.03 9.72 1.91
N ASN A 135 4.30 9.76 3.22
CA ASN A 135 3.77 10.75 4.14
C ASN A 135 4.61 12.02 4.12
N GLU A 136 3.98 13.14 4.46
CA GLU A 136 4.70 14.39 4.74
C GLU A 136 5.57 14.26 6.00
N SER A 137 6.59 15.11 6.10
CA SER A 137 7.58 15.05 7.18
C SER A 137 7.02 15.39 8.57
N ASN A 138 5.90 16.09 8.64
CA ASN A 138 5.19 16.43 9.88
C ASN A 138 4.25 15.31 10.35
N ASN A 139 4.08 14.25 9.57
CA ASN A 139 3.30 13.09 9.99
C ASN A 139 4.13 12.21 10.93
N PRO A 140 3.64 11.85 12.13
CA PRO A 140 4.35 10.99 13.06
C PRO A 140 4.57 9.56 12.54
N ILE A 141 3.78 9.14 11.53
CA ILE A 141 3.88 7.81 10.93
C ILE A 141 4.66 7.90 9.63
N THR A 142 5.78 7.21 9.55
CA THR A 142 6.56 7.08 8.33
C THR A 142 6.16 5.80 7.59
N THR A 143 5.62 5.94 6.38
CA THR A 143 5.22 4.81 5.55
C THR A 143 6.07 4.74 4.30
N LYS A 144 6.73 3.61 4.07
CA LYS A 144 7.43 3.27 2.83
C LYS A 144 6.84 1.99 2.25
N TRP A 145 6.82 1.92 0.93
CA TRP A 145 6.31 0.76 0.23
C TRP A 145 7.42 -0.08 -0.36
N SER A 146 7.20 -1.38 -0.32
CA SER A 146 7.96 -2.35 -1.08
C SER A 146 7.05 -3.54 -1.39
N GLY A 147 7.40 -4.30 -2.41
CA GLY A 147 6.61 -5.45 -2.77
C GLY A 147 7.29 -6.34 -3.78
N THR A 148 6.76 -7.54 -3.90
CA THR A 148 7.12 -8.52 -4.92
C THR A 148 5.94 -8.74 -5.83
N GLY A 149 6.20 -9.13 -7.06
CA GLY A 149 5.16 -9.47 -8.01
C GLY A 149 5.68 -10.29 -9.16
N LEU A 150 4.76 -10.66 -10.04
CA LEU A 150 5.03 -11.46 -11.20
C LEU A 150 4.33 -10.84 -12.41
N GLU A 151 5.10 -10.50 -13.43
CA GLU A 151 4.59 -10.01 -14.70
C GLU A 151 4.57 -11.15 -15.70
N PHE A 152 3.46 -11.32 -16.40
CA PHE A 152 3.30 -12.22 -17.52
C PHE A 152 3.14 -11.40 -18.79
N GLY A 153 3.81 -11.82 -19.83
CA GLY A 153 3.69 -11.19 -21.13
C GLY A 153 3.68 -12.20 -22.28
N TRP A 154 3.07 -11.77 -23.32
CA TRP A 154 3.14 -12.45 -24.60
C TRP A 154 3.51 -11.41 -25.66
N ARG A 155 4.43 -11.75 -26.54
CA ARG A 155 4.87 -10.90 -27.63
C ARG A 155 4.86 -11.70 -28.95
N LYS A 156 4.32 -11.08 -29.98
CA LYS A 156 4.46 -11.55 -31.34
C LYS A 156 5.65 -10.86 -31.97
N ILE A 157 6.61 -11.62 -32.50
CA ILE A 157 7.76 -11.10 -33.23
C ILE A 157 7.34 -11.09 -34.73
N LEU A 158 7.34 -9.92 -35.31
CA LEU A 158 7.00 -9.69 -36.71
C LEU A 158 8.22 -9.92 -37.64
#